data_64ac57b5149ca8d0a98cde83aa385b6f
#
_entry.id   64ac57b5149ca8d0a98cde83aa385b6f
#
_cell.length_a   1.000
_cell.length_b   1.000
_cell.length_c   1.000
_cell.angle_alpha   90.00
_cell.angle_beta   90.00
_cell.angle_gamma   90.00
#
_symmetry.space_group_name_H-M   'P 1'
#
loop_
_entity.id
_entity.type
_entity.pdbx_description
1 polymer ?
#
loop_
_entity_poly.entity_id
_entity_poly.type
_entity_poly.pdbx_seq_one_letter_code
_entity_poly.pdbx_strand_id
1 'polypeptide(L)'
;HNDYDISLGNIALISTFFFFTQLLVDLFCAKFVDRIGYRVCIVTSEICAAAGLVGLAFLHDLLPNPFTGIIISVIIYAVGSGLIEVLCSPIIEACPFKNKEATMSLLHSFYCWGAAATILISSLFFFLFGMNSWKWLAVMWALIPAINIYNFATCPIEHLVNDENGMGVRQLFRTPVVWLAICLMICSGASELAMAQWASAYAEAALGLSKTLGDLIGPCMFAITMGISRLIFGKYGEKMDLMKFMTGSGILCVICYLLTTLSSNPVIGLTGCIVCGFSVGIMWPGTISITSKKMPAGGTAMFALLAMAGDLGGSIGPGIVGYVTQNSDNNIRVGMGIGLIFPLVLL
;
A
#
# COMPACT_ATOMS: atom_id res chain seq x y z
N HIS A 1 6.73 16.15 17.09
CA HIS A 1 5.99 16.68 18.22
C HIS A 1 6.85 17.67 19.02
N ASN A 2 7.92 17.22 19.64
CA ASN A 2 8.72 18.07 20.56
C ASN A 2 9.51 19.18 19.82
N ASP A 3 10.04 18.91 18.62
CA ASP A 3 10.91 19.85 17.90
C ASP A 3 10.14 20.98 17.21
N TYR A 4 8.87 20.78 16.87
CA TYR A 4 8.04 21.73 16.12
C TYR A 4 6.74 22.10 16.83
N ASP A 5 6.57 21.73 18.10
CA ASP A 5 5.37 21.96 18.92
C ASP A 5 4.05 21.53 18.22
N ILE A 6 4.09 20.44 17.44
CA ILE A 6 2.93 19.90 16.72
C ILE A 6 2.15 18.97 17.64
N SER A 7 0.86 19.20 17.84
CA SER A 7 0.00 18.35 18.68
C SER A 7 -0.13 16.92 18.10
N LEU A 8 -0.37 15.93 18.97
CA LEU A 8 -0.60 14.55 18.56
C LEU A 8 -1.80 14.42 17.59
N GLY A 9 -2.84 15.24 17.78
CA GLY A 9 -3.97 15.31 16.88
C GLY A 9 -3.57 15.78 15.47
N ASN A 10 -2.69 16.77 15.37
CA ASN A 10 -2.17 17.25 14.09
C ASN A 10 -1.27 16.20 13.41
N ILE A 11 -0.52 15.41 14.18
CA ILE A 11 0.27 14.30 13.61
C ILE A 11 -0.64 13.26 12.98
N ALA A 12 -1.76 12.92 13.61
CA ALA A 12 -2.75 12.00 13.03
C ALA A 12 -3.37 12.53 11.72
N LEU A 13 -3.54 13.86 11.59
CA LEU A 13 -4.04 14.49 10.37
C LEU A 13 -3.10 14.32 9.17
N ILE A 14 -1.80 14.12 9.38
CA ILE A 14 -0.84 13.90 8.28
C ILE A 14 -1.26 12.68 7.46
N SER A 15 -1.51 11.54 8.11
CA SER A 15 -1.97 10.33 7.44
C SER A 15 -3.36 10.52 6.81
N THR A 16 -4.25 11.26 7.47
CA THR A 16 -5.59 11.56 6.94
C THR A 16 -5.50 12.36 5.64
N PHE A 17 -4.68 13.41 5.59
CA PHE A 17 -4.48 14.19 4.36
C PHE A 17 -3.81 13.37 3.25
N PHE A 18 -2.88 12.49 3.59
CA PHE A 18 -2.25 11.59 2.63
C PHE A 18 -3.29 10.69 1.95
N PHE A 19 -4.01 9.88 2.71
CA PHE A 19 -4.99 8.94 2.16
C PHE A 19 -6.17 9.65 1.48
N PHE A 20 -6.64 10.77 2.03
CA PHE A 20 -7.69 11.55 1.39
C PHE A 20 -7.27 12.10 0.03
N THR A 21 -6.03 12.60 -0.08
CA THR A 21 -5.46 13.05 -1.35
C THR A 21 -5.35 11.89 -2.34
N GLN A 22 -4.88 10.74 -1.89
CA GLN A 22 -4.75 9.54 -2.72
C GLN A 22 -6.11 9.10 -3.27
N LEU A 23 -7.16 9.01 -2.45
CA LEU A 23 -8.52 8.73 -2.90
C LEU A 23 -9.03 9.73 -3.97
N LEU A 24 -8.73 11.02 -3.81
CA LEU A 24 -9.10 12.03 -4.83
C LEU A 24 -8.34 11.82 -6.14
N VAL A 25 -7.07 11.45 -6.08
CA VAL A 25 -6.25 11.13 -7.25
C VAL A 25 -6.78 9.89 -7.97
N ASP A 26 -7.17 8.86 -7.26
CA ASP A 26 -7.75 7.64 -7.85
C ASP A 26 -9.03 7.94 -8.62
N LEU A 27 -9.93 8.76 -8.03
CA LEU A 27 -11.14 9.24 -8.70
C LEU A 27 -10.81 10.08 -9.93
N PHE A 28 -9.80 10.92 -9.86
CA PHE A 28 -9.31 11.70 -10.99
C PHE A 28 -8.78 10.78 -12.09
N CYS A 29 -7.96 9.81 -11.75
CA CYS A 29 -7.37 8.83 -12.66
C CYS A 29 -8.45 8.01 -13.37
N ALA A 30 -9.45 7.56 -12.66
CA ALA A 30 -10.57 6.79 -13.23
C ALA A 30 -11.28 7.51 -14.38
N LYS A 31 -11.18 8.83 -14.45
CA LYS A 31 -11.88 9.64 -15.47
C LYS A 31 -10.97 10.30 -16.49
N PHE A 32 -9.77 10.69 -16.11
CA PHE A 32 -8.97 11.62 -16.90
C PHE A 32 -7.64 11.05 -17.42
N VAL A 33 -7.10 9.99 -16.82
CA VAL A 33 -5.77 9.47 -17.17
C VAL A 33 -5.68 9.05 -18.63
N ASP A 34 -6.66 8.34 -19.17
CA ASP A 34 -6.65 7.90 -20.57
C ASP A 34 -6.63 9.08 -21.56
N ARG A 35 -7.25 10.23 -21.18
CA ARG A 35 -7.26 11.45 -22.01
C ARG A 35 -5.98 12.25 -21.92
N ILE A 36 -5.34 12.30 -20.75
CA ILE A 36 -4.08 13.01 -20.51
C ILE A 36 -2.90 12.22 -21.09
N GLY A 37 -2.97 10.89 -21.00
CA GLY A 37 -1.95 9.97 -21.42
C GLY A 37 -1.04 9.49 -20.26
N TYR A 38 -0.73 8.21 -20.26
CA TYR A 38 0.03 7.53 -19.21
C TYR A 38 1.39 8.16 -18.96
N ARG A 39 2.13 8.53 -20.03
CA ARG A 39 3.46 9.14 -19.90
C ARG A 39 3.41 10.46 -19.12
N VAL A 40 2.47 11.33 -19.45
CA VAL A 40 2.35 12.63 -18.76
C VAL A 40 2.01 12.41 -17.29
N CYS A 41 1.07 11.51 -17.01
CA CYS A 41 0.65 11.22 -15.64
C CYS A 41 1.77 10.59 -14.80
N ILE A 42 2.52 9.60 -15.35
CA ILE A 42 3.58 8.92 -14.58
C ILE A 42 4.81 9.82 -14.38
N VAL A 43 5.15 10.67 -15.33
CA VAL A 43 6.21 11.67 -15.15
C VAL A 43 5.79 12.71 -14.11
N THR A 44 4.54 13.15 -14.13
CA THR A 44 3.97 14.07 -13.12
C THR A 44 3.99 13.42 -11.73
N SER A 45 3.69 12.13 -11.63
CA SER A 45 3.79 11.36 -10.39
C SER A 45 5.18 11.47 -9.77
N GLU A 46 6.22 11.21 -10.54
CA GLU A 46 7.61 11.24 -10.05
C GLU A 46 8.06 12.67 -9.68
N ILE A 47 7.62 13.68 -10.44
CA ILE A 47 7.88 15.10 -10.12
C ILE A 47 7.22 15.44 -8.77
N CYS A 48 5.97 15.08 -8.57
CA CYS A 48 5.26 15.33 -7.32
C CYS A 48 5.88 14.57 -6.15
N ALA A 49 6.28 13.30 -6.33
CA ALA A 49 6.94 12.52 -5.31
C ALA A 49 8.28 13.16 -4.88
N ALA A 50 9.13 13.52 -5.84
CA ALA A 50 10.41 14.18 -5.57
C ALA A 50 10.21 15.55 -4.90
N ALA A 51 9.34 16.39 -5.44
CA ALA A 51 9.06 17.72 -4.91
C ALA A 51 8.46 17.67 -3.51
N GLY A 52 7.55 16.74 -3.25
CA GLY A 52 6.95 16.56 -1.93
C GLY A 52 7.94 16.10 -0.87
N LEU A 53 8.84 15.15 -1.20
CA LEU A 53 9.90 14.70 -0.29
C LEU A 53 10.93 15.81 0.01
N VAL A 54 11.34 16.60 -1.01
CA VAL A 54 12.19 17.78 -0.80
C VAL A 54 11.43 18.83 0.01
N GLY A 55 10.16 19.08 -0.30
CA GLY A 55 9.31 19.97 0.47
C GLY A 55 9.21 19.56 1.94
N LEU A 56 9.06 18.26 2.21
CA LEU A 56 9.03 17.74 3.58
C LEU A 56 10.33 18.09 4.35
N ALA A 57 11.48 18.08 3.66
CA ALA A 57 12.76 18.42 4.28
C ALA A 57 12.92 19.93 4.61
N PHE A 58 12.30 20.83 3.84
CA PHE A 58 12.61 22.26 3.94
C PHE A 58 11.41 23.19 4.08
N LEU A 59 10.21 22.83 3.59
CA LEU A 59 9.08 23.75 3.52
C LEU A 59 8.53 24.13 4.90
N HIS A 60 8.66 23.24 5.88
CA HIS A 60 8.26 23.50 7.27
C HIS A 60 9.13 24.58 7.96
N ASP A 61 10.38 24.79 7.50
CA ASP A 61 11.25 25.87 8.01
C ASP A 61 10.96 27.20 7.31
N LEU A 62 10.41 27.16 6.09
CA LEU A 62 10.18 28.36 5.27
C LEU A 62 8.83 29.03 5.59
N LEU A 63 7.89 28.30 6.16
CA LEU A 63 6.55 28.81 6.46
C LEU A 63 6.41 29.22 7.94
N PRO A 64 5.59 30.23 8.22
CA PRO A 64 5.34 30.69 9.60
C PRO A 64 4.79 29.60 10.52
N ASN A 65 4.05 28.63 9.96
CA ASN A 65 3.54 27.47 10.69
C ASN A 65 4.17 26.20 10.09
N PRO A 66 5.05 25.49 10.82
CA PRO A 66 5.72 24.28 10.36
C PRO A 66 4.75 23.18 9.93
N PHE A 67 3.63 23.01 10.65
CA PHE A 67 2.61 22.01 10.31
C PHE A 67 2.02 22.24 8.91
N THR A 68 1.78 23.48 8.52
CA THR A 68 1.29 23.81 7.17
C THR A 68 2.29 23.38 6.10
N GLY A 69 3.59 23.60 6.33
CA GLY A 69 4.66 23.15 5.42
C GLY A 69 4.70 21.63 5.25
N ILE A 70 4.54 20.90 6.36
CA ILE A 70 4.45 19.44 6.33
C ILE A 70 3.22 18.98 5.54
N ILE A 71 2.04 19.53 5.80
CA ILE A 71 0.80 19.13 5.11
C ILE A 71 0.86 19.40 3.60
N ILE A 72 1.36 20.57 3.19
CA ILE A 72 1.53 20.88 1.76
C ILE A 72 2.45 19.85 1.10
N SER A 73 3.58 19.53 1.73
CA SER A 73 4.53 18.53 1.23
C SER A 73 3.91 17.14 1.13
N VAL A 74 3.14 16.75 2.15
CA VAL A 74 2.40 15.47 2.18
C VAL A 74 1.38 15.39 1.05
N ILE A 75 0.59 16.44 0.83
CA ILE A 75 -0.37 16.49 -0.28
C ILE A 75 0.34 16.34 -1.63
N ILE A 76 1.47 17.03 -1.83
CA ILE A 76 2.21 16.95 -3.08
C ILE A 76 2.73 15.53 -3.33
N TYR A 77 3.39 14.89 -2.37
CA TYR A 77 3.87 13.53 -2.60
C TYR A 77 2.74 12.48 -2.62
N ALA A 78 1.61 12.73 -1.95
CA ALA A 78 0.44 11.86 -2.03
C ALA A 78 -0.19 11.87 -3.43
N VAL A 79 -0.19 13.03 -4.13
CA VAL A 79 -0.56 13.09 -5.56
C VAL A 79 0.36 12.19 -6.39
N GLY A 80 1.67 12.25 -6.14
CA GLY A 80 2.64 11.38 -6.79
C GLY A 80 2.35 9.89 -6.53
N SER A 81 2.12 9.53 -5.27
CA SER A 81 1.83 8.15 -4.85
C SER A 81 0.57 7.59 -5.52
N GLY A 82 -0.55 8.31 -5.50
CA GLY A 82 -1.80 7.86 -6.12
C GLY A 82 -1.67 7.69 -7.64
N LEU A 83 -1.03 8.64 -8.34
CA LEU A 83 -0.83 8.54 -9.79
C LEU A 83 -0.04 7.28 -10.18
N ILE A 84 1.08 6.99 -9.51
CA ILE A 84 1.89 5.82 -9.87
C ILE A 84 1.19 4.51 -9.49
N GLU A 85 0.47 4.48 -8.40
CA GLU A 85 -0.28 3.31 -7.94
C GLU A 85 -1.33 2.88 -8.95
N VAL A 86 -2.12 3.81 -9.46
CA VAL A 86 -3.14 3.53 -10.49
C VAL A 86 -2.50 3.12 -11.81
N LEU A 87 -1.38 3.73 -12.20
CA LEU A 87 -0.79 3.57 -13.54
C LEU A 87 0.07 2.32 -13.72
N CYS A 88 0.76 1.87 -12.68
CA CYS A 88 1.67 0.73 -12.80
C CYS A 88 0.97 -0.54 -13.30
N SER A 89 -0.20 -0.85 -12.76
CA SER A 89 -0.95 -2.05 -13.11
C SER A 89 -1.47 -2.05 -14.55
N PRO A 90 -2.16 -1.01 -15.06
CA PRO A 90 -2.61 -0.98 -16.46
C PRO A 90 -1.44 -0.92 -17.45
N ILE A 91 -0.32 -0.26 -17.15
CA ILE A 91 0.86 -0.27 -18.02
C ILE A 91 1.40 -1.69 -18.17
N ILE A 92 1.55 -2.44 -17.08
CA ILE A 92 2.01 -3.83 -17.13
C ILE A 92 0.99 -4.75 -17.81
N GLU A 93 -0.30 -4.52 -17.58
CA GLU A 93 -1.37 -5.29 -18.24
C GLU A 93 -1.39 -5.07 -19.75
N ALA A 94 -1.04 -3.86 -20.22
CA ALA A 94 -0.92 -3.54 -21.65
C ALA A 94 0.28 -4.23 -22.32
N CYS A 95 1.35 -4.53 -21.57
CA CYS A 95 2.53 -5.16 -22.12
C CYS A 95 2.26 -6.59 -22.62
N PRO A 96 2.96 -7.07 -23.70
CA PRO A 96 2.71 -8.37 -24.31
C PRO A 96 3.37 -9.53 -23.56
N PHE A 97 3.18 -9.61 -22.24
CA PHE A 97 3.66 -10.72 -21.43
C PHE A 97 2.79 -11.97 -21.61
N LYS A 98 3.42 -13.15 -21.64
CA LYS A 98 2.73 -14.43 -21.79
C LYS A 98 1.84 -14.77 -20.59
N ASN A 99 2.34 -14.53 -19.38
CA ASN A 99 1.60 -14.76 -18.13
C ASN A 99 1.41 -13.43 -17.39
N LYS A 100 0.31 -12.76 -17.64
CA LYS A 100 -0.01 -11.45 -17.05
C LYS A 100 -0.24 -11.54 -15.55
N GLU A 101 -0.86 -12.62 -15.06
CA GLU A 101 -1.11 -12.83 -13.62
C GLU A 101 0.22 -12.92 -12.84
N ALA A 102 1.18 -13.70 -13.34
CA ALA A 102 2.51 -13.83 -12.74
C ALA A 102 3.28 -12.50 -12.79
N THR A 103 3.21 -11.79 -13.93
CA THR A 103 3.90 -10.51 -14.09
C THR A 103 3.28 -9.43 -13.18
N MET A 104 1.96 -9.41 -13.02
CA MET A 104 1.29 -8.53 -12.08
C MET A 104 1.72 -8.79 -10.63
N SER A 105 1.81 -10.05 -10.23
CA SER A 105 2.32 -10.42 -8.90
C SER A 105 3.78 -9.99 -8.71
N LEU A 106 4.62 -10.15 -9.74
CA LEU A 106 6.02 -9.71 -9.71
C LEU A 106 6.11 -8.18 -9.58
N LEU A 107 5.33 -7.42 -10.36
CA LEU A 107 5.25 -5.95 -10.23
C LEU A 107 4.97 -5.55 -8.78
N HIS A 108 3.91 -6.08 -8.21
CA HIS A 108 3.53 -5.74 -6.84
C HIS A 108 4.53 -6.24 -5.77
N SER A 109 5.44 -7.19 -6.10
CA SER A 109 6.50 -7.59 -5.18
C SER A 109 7.50 -6.44 -4.92
N PHE A 110 7.71 -5.54 -5.88
CA PHE A 110 8.60 -4.39 -5.69
C PHE A 110 8.13 -3.43 -4.61
N TYR A 111 6.81 -3.29 -4.43
CA TYR A 111 6.26 -2.55 -3.27
C TYR A 111 6.77 -3.13 -1.95
N CYS A 112 6.74 -4.46 -1.80
CA CYS A 112 7.16 -5.13 -0.57
C CYS A 112 8.66 -4.96 -0.31
N TRP A 113 9.49 -5.14 -1.35
CA TRP A 113 10.93 -4.94 -1.26
C TRP A 113 11.29 -3.49 -0.99
N GLY A 114 10.55 -2.55 -1.60
CA GLY A 114 10.67 -1.12 -1.33
C GLY A 114 10.35 -0.79 0.12
N ALA A 115 9.24 -1.31 0.66
CA ALA A 115 8.85 -1.11 2.05
C ALA A 115 9.92 -1.66 3.03
N ALA A 116 10.38 -2.90 2.82
CA ALA A 116 11.42 -3.50 3.65
C ALA A 116 12.74 -2.71 3.56
N ALA A 117 13.16 -2.33 2.34
CA ALA A 117 14.37 -1.54 2.12
C ALA A 117 14.28 -0.15 2.77
N THR A 118 13.12 0.50 2.69
CA THR A 118 12.91 1.81 3.33
C THR A 118 13.06 1.72 4.84
N ILE A 119 12.47 0.70 5.48
CA ILE A 119 12.62 0.49 6.94
C ILE A 119 14.08 0.23 7.30
N LEU A 120 14.75 -0.70 6.60
CA LEU A 120 16.13 -1.08 6.89
C LEU A 120 17.11 0.09 6.68
N ILE A 121 17.02 0.76 5.53
CA ILE A 121 17.93 1.86 5.18
C ILE A 121 17.69 3.06 6.10
N SER A 122 16.42 3.40 6.40
CA SER A 122 16.09 4.51 7.28
C SER A 122 16.55 4.23 8.72
N SER A 123 16.37 3.01 9.21
CA SER A 123 16.86 2.60 10.54
C SER A 123 18.39 2.67 10.63
N LEU A 124 19.09 2.18 9.60
CA LEU A 124 20.56 2.27 9.51
C LEU A 124 21.03 3.74 9.42
N PHE A 125 20.34 4.55 8.62
CA PHE A 125 20.65 5.97 8.49
C PHE A 125 20.56 6.70 9.83
N PHE A 126 19.48 6.49 10.58
CA PHE A 126 19.31 7.08 11.90
C PHE A 126 20.30 6.55 12.94
N PHE A 127 20.68 5.27 12.85
CA PHE A 127 21.73 4.70 13.69
C PHE A 127 23.08 5.37 13.44
N LEU A 128 23.43 5.68 12.20
CA LEU A 128 24.72 6.27 11.84
C LEU A 128 24.77 7.79 12.03
N PHE A 129 23.69 8.50 11.70
CA PHE A 129 23.66 9.97 11.62
C PHE A 129 22.77 10.64 12.67
N GLY A 130 22.03 9.85 13.46
CA GLY A 130 21.10 10.35 14.47
C GLY A 130 19.78 10.88 13.91
N MET A 131 18.77 10.99 14.78
CA MET A 131 17.40 11.40 14.40
C MET A 131 17.33 12.83 13.84
N ASN A 132 18.22 13.73 14.24
CA ASN A 132 18.24 15.11 13.76
C ASN A 132 18.54 15.23 12.25
N SER A 133 19.05 14.16 11.64
CA SER A 133 19.41 14.11 10.22
C SER A 133 18.25 13.73 9.30
N TRP A 134 17.01 13.63 9.82
CA TRP A 134 15.83 13.15 9.08
C TRP A 134 15.55 13.93 7.79
N LYS A 135 15.88 15.23 7.73
CA LYS A 135 15.75 16.04 6.50
C LYS A 135 16.58 15.49 5.34
N TRP A 136 17.82 15.09 5.64
CA TRP A 136 18.72 14.50 4.64
C TRP A 136 18.24 13.12 4.20
N LEU A 137 17.59 12.36 5.09
CA LEU A 137 16.96 11.10 4.73
C LEU A 137 15.83 11.34 3.72
N ALA A 138 14.98 12.35 3.93
CA ALA A 138 13.91 12.71 2.98
C ALA A 138 14.48 13.13 1.61
N VAL A 139 15.54 13.91 1.58
CA VAL A 139 16.25 14.30 0.33
C VAL A 139 16.86 13.07 -0.35
N MET A 140 17.46 12.15 0.41
CA MET A 140 18.02 10.91 -0.14
C MET A 140 16.92 10.08 -0.83
N TRP A 141 15.76 9.92 -0.20
CA TRP A 141 14.63 9.22 -0.82
C TRP A 141 14.06 9.94 -2.04
N ALA A 142 14.13 11.27 -2.10
CA ALA A 142 13.71 12.06 -3.27
C ALA A 142 14.56 11.79 -4.53
N LEU A 143 15.77 11.26 -4.40
CA LEU A 143 16.63 10.94 -5.54
C LEU A 143 16.03 9.84 -6.43
N ILE A 144 15.30 8.89 -5.85
CA ILE A 144 14.70 7.78 -6.61
C ILE A 144 13.66 8.29 -7.60
N PRO A 145 12.59 9.01 -7.19
CA PRO A 145 11.64 9.58 -8.13
C PRO A 145 12.31 10.61 -9.07
N ALA A 146 13.29 11.38 -8.62
CA ALA A 146 14.01 12.32 -9.50
C ALA A 146 14.72 11.62 -10.67
N ILE A 147 15.34 10.46 -10.43
CA ILE A 147 15.93 9.63 -11.49
C ILE A 147 14.86 9.04 -12.39
N ASN A 148 13.74 8.60 -11.81
CA ASN A 148 12.64 8.00 -12.54
C ASN A 148 11.92 8.99 -13.47
N ILE A 149 11.95 10.29 -13.20
CA ILE A 149 11.47 11.31 -14.16
C ILE A 149 12.08 11.08 -15.55
N TYR A 150 13.41 10.91 -15.62
CA TYR A 150 14.08 10.66 -16.89
C TYR A 150 13.73 9.29 -17.46
N ASN A 151 13.70 8.25 -16.63
CA ASN A 151 13.36 6.89 -17.06
C ASN A 151 11.97 6.84 -17.70
N PHE A 152 10.94 7.37 -17.04
CA PHE A 152 9.58 7.35 -17.56
C PHE A 152 9.33 8.34 -18.69
N ALA A 153 10.13 9.41 -18.80
CA ALA A 153 10.07 10.30 -19.95
C ALA A 153 10.54 9.62 -21.25
N THR A 154 11.46 8.65 -21.14
CA THR A 154 12.14 8.05 -22.30
C THR A 154 11.74 6.59 -22.60
N CYS A 155 11.29 5.81 -21.61
CA CYS A 155 10.91 4.40 -21.83
C CYS A 155 9.67 4.29 -22.73
N PRO A 156 9.51 3.19 -23.50
CA PRO A 156 8.25 2.92 -24.20
C PRO A 156 7.13 2.62 -23.20
N ILE A 157 5.95 3.19 -23.40
CA ILE A 157 4.76 2.96 -22.56
C ILE A 157 3.60 2.61 -23.50
N GLU A 158 3.03 1.42 -23.31
CA GLU A 158 1.86 0.95 -24.04
C GLU A 158 0.58 1.38 -23.32
N HIS A 159 -0.50 1.58 -24.08
CA HIS A 159 -1.83 1.89 -23.58
C HIS A 159 -2.69 0.63 -23.50
N LEU A 160 -3.44 0.46 -22.41
CA LEU A 160 -4.25 -0.73 -22.16
C LEU A 160 -5.43 -0.86 -23.14
N VAL A 161 -6.11 0.25 -23.42
CA VAL A 161 -7.29 0.30 -24.30
C VAL A 161 -7.20 1.56 -25.14
N ASN A 162 -7.56 1.47 -26.44
CA ASN A 162 -7.78 2.66 -27.26
C ASN A 162 -9.02 3.40 -26.76
N ASP A 163 -8.97 4.73 -26.70
CA ASP A 163 -9.97 5.64 -26.10
C ASP A 163 -11.45 5.37 -26.47
N GLU A 164 -11.72 4.71 -27.58
CA GLU A 164 -13.06 4.44 -28.09
C GLU A 164 -13.75 3.21 -27.48
N ASN A 165 -13.01 2.28 -26.83
CA ASN A 165 -13.51 0.97 -26.42
C ASN A 165 -13.49 0.71 -24.90
N GLY A 166 -13.05 1.65 -24.07
CA GLY A 166 -13.00 1.51 -22.62
C GLY A 166 -14.36 1.74 -21.95
N MET A 167 -14.65 0.95 -20.90
CA MET A 167 -15.86 1.15 -20.09
C MET A 167 -15.71 2.41 -19.21
N GLY A 168 -16.68 3.32 -19.31
CA GLY A 168 -16.73 4.48 -18.41
C GLY A 168 -17.13 4.07 -16.99
N VAL A 169 -16.76 4.90 -15.98
CA VAL A 169 -17.03 4.68 -14.54
C VAL A 169 -18.50 4.32 -14.28
N ARG A 170 -19.46 5.02 -14.90
CA ARG A 170 -20.89 4.73 -14.73
C ARG A 170 -21.29 3.32 -15.22
N GLN A 171 -20.64 2.83 -16.26
CA GLN A 171 -20.89 1.51 -16.82
C GLN A 171 -20.27 0.41 -15.94
N LEU A 172 -19.09 0.68 -15.38
CA LEU A 172 -18.43 -0.20 -14.41
C LEU A 172 -19.33 -0.43 -13.19
N PHE A 173 -19.87 0.63 -12.58
CA PHE A 173 -20.77 0.51 -11.43
C PHE A 173 -22.10 -0.22 -11.70
N ARG A 174 -22.48 -0.41 -12.97
CA ARG A 174 -23.65 -1.24 -13.36
C ARG A 174 -23.33 -2.73 -13.48
N THR A 175 -22.05 -3.10 -13.38
CA THR A 175 -21.58 -4.48 -13.57
C THR A 175 -21.38 -5.15 -12.20
N PRO A 176 -22.12 -6.22 -11.85
CA PRO A 176 -22.05 -6.89 -10.54
C PRO A 176 -20.63 -7.37 -10.17
N VAL A 177 -19.84 -7.80 -11.17
CA VAL A 177 -18.45 -8.25 -10.96
C VAL A 177 -17.59 -7.13 -10.39
N VAL A 178 -17.83 -5.86 -10.75
CA VAL A 178 -17.08 -4.72 -10.20
C VAL A 178 -17.34 -4.54 -8.71
N TRP A 179 -18.57 -4.69 -8.26
CA TRP A 179 -18.90 -4.60 -6.84
C TRP A 179 -18.25 -5.70 -6.01
N LEU A 180 -18.24 -6.94 -6.56
CA LEU A 180 -17.52 -8.02 -5.92
C LEU A 180 -16.01 -7.73 -5.84
N ALA A 181 -15.43 -7.27 -6.94
CA ALA A 181 -14.00 -6.91 -6.98
C ALA A 181 -13.65 -5.75 -6.01
N ILE A 182 -14.51 -4.72 -5.92
CA ILE A 182 -14.39 -3.64 -4.93
C ILE A 182 -14.42 -4.20 -3.50
N CYS A 183 -15.37 -5.07 -3.18
CA CYS A 183 -15.46 -5.70 -1.87
C CYS A 183 -14.19 -6.51 -1.54
N LEU A 184 -13.70 -7.31 -2.48
CA LEU A 184 -12.46 -8.08 -2.33
C LEU A 184 -11.24 -7.17 -2.14
N MET A 185 -11.15 -6.05 -2.86
CA MET A 185 -10.06 -5.09 -2.70
C MET A 185 -10.10 -4.38 -1.34
N ILE A 186 -11.29 -3.95 -0.88
CA ILE A 186 -11.43 -3.37 0.47
C ILE A 186 -10.96 -4.36 1.53
N CYS A 187 -11.42 -5.62 1.44
CA CYS A 187 -11.03 -6.65 2.41
C CYS A 187 -9.54 -7.01 2.31
N SER A 188 -8.95 -6.98 1.10
CA SER A 188 -7.53 -7.20 0.89
C SER A 188 -6.68 -6.10 1.55
N GLY A 189 -6.95 -4.84 1.23
CA GLY A 189 -6.25 -3.70 1.82
C GLY A 189 -6.42 -3.64 3.33
N ALA A 190 -7.64 -3.89 3.84
CA ALA A 190 -7.90 -3.91 5.28
C ALA A 190 -7.15 -5.05 5.99
N SER A 191 -7.12 -6.26 5.42
CA SER A 191 -6.40 -7.41 6.00
C SER A 191 -4.89 -7.17 6.02
N GLU A 192 -4.33 -6.56 4.98
CA GLU A 192 -2.92 -6.24 4.85
C GLU A 192 -2.52 -5.16 5.85
N LEU A 193 -3.13 -3.97 5.76
CA LEU A 193 -2.68 -2.81 6.52
C LEU A 193 -3.08 -2.85 7.99
N ALA A 194 -4.21 -3.51 8.37
CA ALA A 194 -4.53 -3.71 9.76
C ALA A 194 -3.45 -4.52 10.50
N MET A 195 -2.91 -5.56 9.86
CA MET A 195 -1.82 -6.34 10.46
C MET A 195 -0.48 -5.59 10.39
N ALA A 196 -0.11 -5.05 9.23
CA ALA A 196 1.18 -4.41 9.01
C ALA A 196 1.41 -3.20 9.91
N GLN A 197 0.41 -2.31 10.06
CA GLN A 197 0.56 -1.09 10.86
C GLN A 197 0.62 -1.36 12.36
N TRP A 198 -0.05 -2.40 12.83
CA TRP A 198 -0.08 -2.73 14.26
C TRP A 198 0.99 -3.74 14.68
N ALA A 199 1.71 -4.36 13.73
CA ALA A 199 2.72 -5.38 14.03
C ALA A 199 3.86 -4.87 14.92
N SER A 200 4.34 -3.63 14.72
CA SER A 200 5.38 -3.02 15.57
C SER A 200 4.86 -2.79 16.99
N ALA A 201 3.70 -2.16 17.13
CA ALA A 201 3.08 -1.91 18.44
C ALA A 201 2.75 -3.22 19.17
N TYR A 202 2.36 -4.27 18.45
CA TYR A 202 2.19 -5.60 19.01
C TYR A 202 3.51 -6.18 19.55
N ALA A 203 4.60 -6.06 18.79
CA ALA A 203 5.91 -6.55 19.20
C ALA A 203 6.44 -5.78 20.43
N GLU A 204 6.25 -4.47 20.49
CA GLU A 204 6.60 -3.65 21.65
C GLU A 204 5.78 -4.03 22.90
N ALA A 205 4.45 -4.10 22.75
CA ALA A 205 3.56 -4.36 23.87
C ALA A 205 3.65 -5.81 24.40
N ALA A 206 3.82 -6.79 23.50
CA ALA A 206 3.79 -8.21 23.86
C ALA A 206 5.16 -8.79 24.26
N LEU A 207 6.26 -8.25 23.73
CA LEU A 207 7.62 -8.75 23.93
C LEU A 207 8.53 -7.74 24.64
N GLY A 208 8.07 -6.51 24.91
CA GLY A 208 8.90 -5.47 25.52
C GLY A 208 10.06 -5.00 24.63
N LEU A 209 9.93 -5.11 23.31
CA LEU A 209 10.98 -4.72 22.37
C LEU A 209 11.06 -3.20 22.26
N SER A 210 12.26 -2.71 21.91
CA SER A 210 12.41 -1.29 21.53
C SER A 210 11.66 -1.00 20.22
N LYS A 211 11.28 0.26 19.99
CA LYS A 211 10.60 0.70 18.76
C LYS A 211 11.33 0.22 17.49
N THR A 212 12.66 0.39 17.45
CA THR A 212 13.47 -0.03 16.29
C THR A 212 13.39 -1.53 16.04
N LEU A 213 13.47 -2.35 17.09
CA LEU A 213 13.34 -3.81 16.97
C LEU A 213 11.90 -4.19 16.60
N GLY A 214 10.91 -3.51 17.15
CA GLY A 214 9.50 -3.68 16.78
C GLY A 214 9.26 -3.44 15.31
N ASP A 215 9.81 -2.36 14.75
CA ASP A 215 9.70 -2.04 13.32
C ASP A 215 10.43 -3.04 12.42
N LEU A 216 11.60 -3.54 12.83
CA LEU A 216 12.36 -4.53 12.07
C LEU A 216 11.70 -5.92 12.09
N ILE A 217 11.22 -6.37 13.25
CA ILE A 217 10.63 -7.72 13.38
C ILE A 217 9.15 -7.73 12.97
N GLY A 218 8.41 -6.66 13.21
CA GLY A 218 7.00 -6.53 12.83
C GLY A 218 6.84 -6.21 11.32
N PRO A 219 6.69 -4.93 10.95
CA PRO A 219 6.34 -4.53 9.59
C PRO A 219 7.42 -4.85 8.55
N CYS A 220 8.72 -4.83 8.88
CA CYS A 220 9.76 -5.18 7.92
C CYS A 220 9.71 -6.68 7.56
N MET A 221 9.61 -7.59 8.55
CA MET A 221 9.48 -9.01 8.27
C MET A 221 8.15 -9.36 7.60
N PHE A 222 7.07 -8.66 7.94
CA PHE A 222 5.79 -8.73 7.23
C PHE A 222 5.97 -8.40 5.74
N ALA A 223 6.63 -7.28 5.42
CA ALA A 223 6.87 -6.87 4.03
C ALA A 223 7.75 -7.89 3.27
N ILE A 224 8.77 -8.45 3.91
CA ILE A 224 9.63 -9.48 3.32
C ILE A 224 8.82 -10.75 2.99
N THR A 225 8.02 -11.26 3.92
CA THR A 225 7.21 -12.46 3.68
C THR A 225 6.14 -12.22 2.63
N MET A 226 5.55 -11.04 2.57
CA MET A 226 4.63 -10.60 1.52
C MET A 226 5.33 -10.59 0.15
N GLY A 227 6.53 -10.02 0.07
CA GLY A 227 7.34 -10.02 -1.15
C GLY A 227 7.70 -11.43 -1.62
N ILE A 228 8.04 -12.33 -0.70
CA ILE A 228 8.29 -13.74 -1.00
C ILE A 228 7.07 -14.42 -1.62
N SER A 229 5.87 -14.22 -1.05
CA SER A 229 4.62 -14.75 -1.61
C SER A 229 4.40 -14.29 -3.04
N ARG A 230 4.55 -12.99 -3.30
CA ARG A 230 4.40 -12.38 -4.64
C ARG A 230 5.46 -12.87 -5.62
N LEU A 231 6.71 -13.05 -5.17
CA LEU A 231 7.78 -13.64 -6.00
C LEU A 231 7.51 -15.11 -6.34
N ILE A 232 7.04 -15.91 -5.39
CA ILE A 232 6.71 -17.31 -5.63
C ILE A 232 5.66 -17.42 -6.73
N PHE A 233 4.57 -16.67 -6.63
CA PHE A 233 3.56 -16.66 -7.67
C PHE A 233 4.09 -16.05 -8.98
N GLY A 234 4.86 -14.98 -8.93
CA GLY A 234 5.51 -14.38 -10.09
C GLY A 234 6.41 -15.34 -10.86
N LYS A 235 7.14 -16.20 -10.14
CA LYS A 235 8.06 -17.18 -10.74
C LYS A 235 7.38 -18.49 -11.19
N TYR A 236 6.43 -18.97 -10.42
CA TYR A 236 5.83 -20.30 -10.60
C TYR A 236 4.35 -20.23 -11.02
N GLY A 237 3.78 -19.05 -11.24
CA GLY A 237 2.36 -18.84 -11.54
C GLY A 237 1.87 -19.56 -12.81
N GLU A 238 2.77 -19.88 -13.78
CA GLU A 238 2.40 -20.71 -14.93
C GLU A 238 1.98 -22.15 -14.55
N LYS A 239 2.45 -22.62 -13.39
CA LYS A 239 2.17 -23.98 -12.87
C LYS A 239 1.16 -23.98 -11.72
N MET A 240 0.73 -22.79 -11.28
CA MET A 240 -0.15 -22.60 -10.13
C MET A 240 -1.49 -22.05 -10.57
N ASP A 241 -2.57 -22.56 -9.99
CA ASP A 241 -3.90 -21.99 -10.15
C ASP A 241 -4.06 -20.79 -9.20
N LEU A 242 -4.28 -19.59 -9.77
CA LEU A 242 -4.41 -18.35 -9.01
C LEU A 242 -5.53 -18.43 -7.96
N MET A 243 -6.71 -18.98 -8.33
CA MET A 243 -7.83 -19.08 -7.39
C MET A 243 -7.51 -20.00 -6.21
N LYS A 244 -6.87 -21.14 -6.45
CA LYS A 244 -6.45 -22.05 -5.37
C LYS A 244 -5.40 -21.40 -4.48
N PHE A 245 -4.44 -20.68 -5.07
CA PHE A 245 -3.42 -19.97 -4.31
C PHE A 245 -4.03 -18.85 -3.45
N MET A 246 -4.95 -18.06 -3.98
CA MET A 246 -5.68 -17.04 -3.24
C MET A 246 -6.53 -17.64 -2.11
N THR A 247 -7.27 -18.71 -2.37
CA THR A 247 -8.08 -19.38 -1.34
C THR A 247 -7.19 -19.94 -0.22
N GLY A 248 -6.11 -20.61 -0.55
CA GLY A 248 -5.13 -21.09 0.44
C GLY A 248 -4.51 -19.96 1.27
N SER A 249 -4.20 -18.85 0.61
CA SER A 249 -3.70 -17.63 1.25
C SER A 249 -4.75 -17.00 2.17
N GLY A 250 -6.02 -16.97 1.78
CA GLY A 250 -7.11 -16.49 2.62
C GLY A 250 -7.28 -17.34 3.89
N ILE A 251 -7.26 -18.67 3.77
CA ILE A 251 -7.30 -19.58 4.91
C ILE A 251 -6.11 -19.34 5.84
N LEU A 252 -4.89 -19.21 5.27
CA LEU A 252 -3.69 -18.92 6.06
C LEU A 252 -3.80 -17.56 6.77
N CYS A 253 -4.39 -16.55 6.12
CA CYS A 253 -4.61 -15.23 6.73
C CYS A 253 -5.52 -15.33 7.97
N VAL A 254 -6.63 -16.05 7.87
CA VAL A 254 -7.52 -16.32 9.01
C VAL A 254 -6.74 -16.99 10.14
N ILE A 255 -5.94 -18.02 9.84
CA ILE A 255 -5.12 -18.71 10.84
C ILE A 255 -4.13 -17.73 11.50
N CYS A 256 -3.46 -16.88 10.73
CA CYS A 256 -2.51 -15.87 11.24
C CYS A 256 -3.20 -14.88 12.19
N TYR A 257 -4.37 -14.37 11.83
CA TYR A 257 -5.16 -13.50 12.71
C TYR A 257 -5.56 -14.21 14.00
N LEU A 258 -5.99 -15.47 13.94
CA LEU A 258 -6.31 -16.27 15.11
C LEU A 258 -5.09 -16.51 16.02
N LEU A 259 -3.93 -16.81 15.43
CA LEU A 259 -2.69 -16.98 16.19
C LEU A 259 -2.27 -15.68 16.90
N THR A 260 -2.37 -14.53 16.21
CA THR A 260 -2.02 -13.23 16.77
C THR A 260 -2.95 -12.84 17.93
N THR A 261 -4.23 -13.17 17.82
CA THR A 261 -5.25 -12.71 18.78
C THR A 261 -5.45 -13.67 19.96
N LEU A 262 -5.48 -14.97 19.71
CA LEU A 262 -5.83 -15.99 20.70
C LEU A 262 -4.62 -16.60 21.43
N SER A 263 -3.42 -16.53 20.85
CA SER A 263 -2.24 -17.13 21.48
C SER A 263 -1.84 -16.38 22.74
N SER A 264 -1.67 -17.13 23.83
CA SER A 264 -1.09 -16.61 25.08
C SER A 264 0.42 -16.40 24.98
N ASN A 265 1.10 -17.07 24.02
CA ASN A 265 2.52 -16.91 23.78
C ASN A 265 2.75 -15.76 22.78
N PRO A 266 3.41 -14.66 23.20
CA PRO A 266 3.62 -13.50 22.34
C PRO A 266 4.52 -13.78 21.12
N VAL A 267 5.42 -14.76 21.20
CA VAL A 267 6.25 -15.18 20.05
C VAL A 267 5.39 -15.83 18.97
N ILE A 268 4.43 -16.68 19.34
CA ILE A 268 3.48 -17.29 18.40
C ILE A 268 2.62 -16.20 17.75
N GLY A 269 2.13 -15.25 18.56
CA GLY A 269 1.36 -14.12 18.05
C GLY A 269 2.13 -13.27 17.03
N LEU A 270 3.39 -12.93 17.34
CA LEU A 270 4.26 -12.20 16.42
C LEU A 270 4.59 -13.00 15.15
N THR A 271 4.79 -14.33 15.29
CA THR A 271 4.93 -15.21 14.12
C THR A 271 3.67 -15.17 13.24
N GLY A 272 2.49 -15.12 13.85
CA GLY A 272 1.22 -14.89 13.14
C GLY A 272 1.24 -13.58 12.35
N CYS A 273 1.71 -12.47 12.93
CA CYS A 273 1.86 -11.20 12.22
C CYS A 273 2.80 -11.33 11.01
N ILE A 274 3.97 -11.94 11.18
CA ILE A 274 4.99 -12.09 10.12
C ILE A 274 4.46 -12.96 8.97
N VAL A 275 3.89 -14.13 9.30
CA VAL A 275 3.37 -15.07 8.30
C VAL A 275 2.12 -14.53 7.61
N CYS A 276 1.37 -13.64 8.28
CA CYS A 276 0.24 -12.94 7.68
C CYS A 276 0.67 -12.15 6.43
N GLY A 277 1.87 -11.55 6.42
CA GLY A 277 2.43 -10.91 5.23
C GLY A 277 2.46 -11.85 4.03
N PHE A 278 2.93 -13.09 4.21
CA PHE A 278 2.90 -14.09 3.13
C PHE A 278 1.47 -14.36 2.65
N SER A 279 0.52 -14.46 3.56
CA SER A 279 -0.87 -14.79 3.23
C SER A 279 -1.57 -13.68 2.45
N VAL A 280 -1.38 -12.41 2.80
CA VAL A 280 -2.02 -11.29 2.08
C VAL A 280 -1.34 -10.96 0.76
N GLY A 281 -0.11 -11.45 0.54
CA GLY A 281 0.72 -11.07 -0.61
C GLY A 281 0.04 -11.17 -1.96
N ILE A 282 -0.71 -12.24 -2.22
CA ILE A 282 -1.38 -12.46 -3.52
C ILE A 282 -2.77 -11.79 -3.61
N MET A 283 -3.38 -11.37 -2.50
CA MET A 283 -4.77 -10.91 -2.50
C MET A 283 -4.99 -9.69 -3.37
N TRP A 284 -4.14 -8.68 -3.26
CA TRP A 284 -4.21 -7.47 -4.08
C TRP A 284 -3.95 -7.76 -5.56
N PRO A 285 -2.76 -8.22 -5.99
CA PRO A 285 -2.47 -8.48 -7.41
C PRO A 285 -3.37 -9.56 -8.00
N GLY A 286 -3.78 -10.55 -7.23
CA GLY A 286 -4.70 -11.61 -7.65
C GLY A 286 -6.09 -11.07 -7.95
N THR A 287 -6.64 -10.19 -7.12
CA THR A 287 -7.95 -9.56 -7.34
C THR A 287 -7.92 -8.71 -8.61
N ILE A 288 -6.86 -7.91 -8.80
CA ILE A 288 -6.65 -7.14 -10.03
C ILE A 288 -6.62 -8.06 -11.24
N SER A 289 -5.80 -9.11 -11.21
CA SER A 289 -5.61 -10.04 -12.35
C SER A 289 -6.90 -10.79 -12.71
N ILE A 290 -7.66 -11.27 -11.72
CA ILE A 290 -8.94 -11.94 -11.97
C ILE A 290 -9.95 -10.97 -12.57
N THR A 291 -9.99 -9.74 -12.06
CA THR A 291 -10.95 -8.74 -12.54
C THR A 291 -10.62 -8.30 -13.96
N SER A 292 -9.34 -8.03 -14.25
CA SER A 292 -8.87 -7.70 -15.60
C SER A 292 -9.21 -8.80 -16.62
N LYS A 293 -8.97 -10.07 -16.25
CA LYS A 293 -9.31 -11.22 -17.10
C LYS A 293 -10.81 -11.38 -17.35
N LYS A 294 -11.65 -11.09 -16.36
CA LYS A 294 -13.11 -11.15 -16.49
C LYS A 294 -13.70 -9.95 -17.22
N MET A 295 -13.01 -8.82 -17.20
CA MET A 295 -13.45 -7.54 -17.76
C MET A 295 -12.35 -6.86 -18.59
N PRO A 296 -11.97 -7.42 -19.73
CA PRO A 296 -10.89 -6.86 -20.56
C PRO A 296 -11.16 -5.43 -21.03
N ALA A 297 -12.44 -5.04 -21.17
CA ALA A 297 -12.86 -3.70 -21.56
C ALA A 297 -12.91 -2.71 -20.36
N GLY A 298 -12.57 -3.16 -19.14
CA GLY A 298 -12.63 -2.33 -17.93
C GLY A 298 -11.70 -1.10 -17.96
N GLY A 299 -10.61 -1.21 -18.71
CA GLY A 299 -9.68 -0.09 -18.91
C GLY A 299 -9.06 0.44 -17.64
N THR A 300 -8.39 1.57 -17.73
CA THR A 300 -7.73 2.24 -16.60
C THR A 300 -8.70 2.64 -15.49
N ALA A 301 -9.94 2.98 -15.85
CA ALA A 301 -10.99 3.32 -14.88
C ALA A 301 -11.27 2.17 -13.89
N MET A 302 -11.22 0.92 -14.34
CA MET A 302 -11.38 -0.26 -13.48
C MET A 302 -10.21 -0.38 -12.50
N PHE A 303 -8.97 -0.24 -12.97
CA PHE A 303 -7.79 -0.31 -12.11
C PHE A 303 -7.80 0.79 -11.04
N ALA A 304 -8.16 2.02 -11.43
CA ALA A 304 -8.28 3.14 -10.49
C ALA A 304 -9.36 2.91 -9.42
N LEU A 305 -10.53 2.36 -9.80
CA LEU A 305 -11.57 2.01 -8.83
C LEU A 305 -11.14 0.88 -7.89
N LEU A 306 -10.35 -0.08 -8.37
CA LEU A 306 -9.82 -1.16 -7.53
C LEU A 306 -8.75 -0.63 -6.57
N ALA A 307 -7.84 0.23 -7.02
CA ALA A 307 -6.83 0.88 -6.17
C ALA A 307 -7.53 1.69 -5.06
N MET A 308 -8.46 2.56 -5.44
CA MET A 308 -9.28 3.34 -4.48
C MET A 308 -9.98 2.45 -3.45
N ALA A 309 -10.53 1.31 -3.86
CA ALA A 309 -11.17 0.36 -2.95
C ALA A 309 -10.17 -0.27 -1.98
N GLY A 310 -8.98 -0.61 -2.45
CA GLY A 310 -7.90 -1.14 -1.63
C GLY A 310 -7.41 -0.12 -0.60
N ASP A 311 -7.21 1.13 -0.99
CA ASP A 311 -6.81 2.24 -0.11
C ASP A 311 -7.88 2.55 0.94
N LEU A 312 -9.15 2.51 0.54
CA LEU A 312 -10.26 2.63 1.49
C LEU A 312 -10.20 1.53 2.54
N GLY A 313 -9.95 0.27 2.13
CA GLY A 313 -9.74 -0.85 3.03
C GLY A 313 -8.53 -0.64 3.93
N GLY A 314 -7.41 -0.19 3.35
CA GLY A 314 -6.17 0.13 4.05
C GLY A 314 -6.31 1.25 5.09
N SER A 315 -7.26 2.16 4.89
CA SER A 315 -7.58 3.20 5.86
C SER A 315 -8.53 2.71 6.95
N ILE A 316 -9.57 1.98 6.56
CA ILE A 316 -10.61 1.47 7.47
C ILE A 316 -10.06 0.39 8.40
N GLY A 317 -9.27 -0.56 7.88
CA GLY A 317 -8.76 -1.69 8.64
C GLY A 317 -7.99 -1.28 9.89
N PRO A 318 -6.87 -0.56 9.77
CA PRO A 318 -6.10 -0.09 10.92
C PRO A 318 -6.89 0.85 11.83
N GLY A 319 -7.77 1.69 11.25
CA GLY A 319 -8.63 2.61 11.99
C GLY A 319 -9.58 1.87 12.94
N ILE A 320 -10.24 0.82 12.46
CA ILE A 320 -11.12 -0.03 13.29
C ILE A 320 -10.32 -0.75 14.38
N VAL A 321 -9.16 -1.32 14.03
CA VAL A 321 -8.27 -1.97 15.00
C VAL A 321 -7.86 -0.98 16.10
N GLY A 322 -7.46 0.24 15.74
CA GLY A 322 -7.09 1.27 16.69
C GLY A 322 -8.23 1.70 17.61
N TYR A 323 -9.40 1.95 17.02
CA TYR A 323 -10.58 2.33 17.78
C TYR A 323 -11.00 1.25 18.79
N VAL A 324 -11.02 -0.01 18.37
CA VAL A 324 -11.36 -1.13 19.25
C VAL A 324 -10.28 -1.33 20.33
N THR A 325 -9.00 -1.23 19.98
CA THR A 325 -7.88 -1.29 20.95
C THR A 325 -8.07 -0.25 22.04
N GLN A 326 -8.33 1.01 21.69
CA GLN A 326 -8.51 2.10 22.64
C GLN A 326 -9.71 1.88 23.57
N ASN A 327 -10.81 1.34 23.07
CA ASN A 327 -12.02 1.07 23.85
C ASN A 327 -12.00 -0.28 24.61
N SER A 328 -10.90 -1.02 24.52
CA SER A 328 -10.68 -2.32 25.18
C SER A 328 -9.48 -2.27 26.11
N ASP A 329 -9.37 -1.26 26.95
CA ASP A 329 -8.27 -1.05 27.91
C ASP A 329 -6.87 -1.09 27.25
N ASN A 330 -6.75 -0.54 26.04
CA ASN A 330 -5.57 -0.58 25.19
C ASN A 330 -5.08 -2.00 24.87
N ASN A 331 -6.00 -2.98 24.86
CA ASN A 331 -5.66 -4.36 24.50
C ASN A 331 -5.57 -4.53 22.97
N ILE A 332 -4.34 -4.46 22.46
CA ILE A 332 -4.06 -4.60 21.03
C ILE A 332 -4.54 -5.91 20.42
N ARG A 333 -4.58 -7.00 21.21
CA ARG A 333 -5.05 -8.32 20.72
C ARG A 333 -6.55 -8.29 20.39
N VAL A 334 -7.34 -7.59 21.21
CA VAL A 334 -8.79 -7.42 20.98
C VAL A 334 -8.99 -6.58 19.71
N GLY A 335 -8.22 -5.48 19.56
CA GLY A 335 -8.27 -4.67 18.35
C GLY A 335 -7.91 -5.45 17.10
N MET A 336 -6.82 -6.21 17.12
CA MET A 336 -6.43 -7.05 15.98
C MET A 336 -7.45 -8.18 15.71
N GLY A 337 -8.15 -8.64 16.75
CA GLY A 337 -9.21 -9.68 16.63
C GLY A 337 -10.38 -9.23 15.76
N ILE A 338 -10.77 -7.96 15.82
CA ILE A 338 -11.83 -7.45 14.93
C ILE A 338 -11.39 -7.43 13.46
N GLY A 339 -10.09 -7.30 13.20
CA GLY A 339 -9.52 -7.36 11.85
C GLY A 339 -9.74 -8.71 11.15
N LEU A 340 -10.03 -9.78 11.91
CA LEU A 340 -10.36 -11.11 11.37
C LEU A 340 -11.57 -11.11 10.43
N ILE A 341 -12.47 -10.14 10.56
CA ILE A 341 -13.66 -10.03 9.70
C ILE A 341 -13.27 -9.89 8.22
N PHE A 342 -12.18 -9.18 7.92
CA PHE A 342 -11.80 -8.90 6.54
C PHE A 342 -11.33 -10.16 5.78
N PRO A 343 -10.39 -10.99 6.30
CA PRO A 343 -10.03 -12.22 5.62
C PRO A 343 -11.15 -13.29 5.62
N LEU A 344 -12.08 -13.24 6.56
CA LEU A 344 -13.28 -14.11 6.52
C LEU A 344 -14.23 -13.74 5.37
N VAL A 345 -14.38 -12.46 5.07
CA VAL A 345 -15.20 -12.00 3.93
C VAL A 345 -14.52 -12.30 2.59
N LEU A 346 -13.18 -12.37 2.55
CA LEU A 346 -12.41 -12.73 1.36
C LEU A 346 -12.58 -14.21 0.95
N LEU A 347 -12.87 -15.10 1.88
CA LEU A 347 -13.06 -16.54 1.65
C LEU A 347 -14.47 -16.86 1.16
#